data_10812ce013441edceb37a805134da0b7
#
_entry.id   10812ce013441edceb37a805134da0b7
#
_cell.length_a   1.000
_cell.length_b   1.000
_cell.length_c   1.000
_cell.angle_alpha   90.00
_cell.angle_beta   90.00
_cell.angle_gamma   90.00
#
_symmetry.space_group_name_H-M   'P 1'
#
loop_
_entity.id
_entity.type
_entity.pdbx_description
1 polymer ?
#
loop_
_entity_poly.entity_id
_entity_poly.type
_entity_poly.pdbx_seq_one_letter_code
_entity_poly.pdbx_strand_id
1 'polypeptide(L)'
;TIVTATDGNHGRAVARFARTLGHSVSIYTPDGVHPSAVQAIRDEGARVQEVGGSYDNAVAAAASAATAPGHILVQDTAWEGYEQIPGWIVDGYATLFAEADEQLITLTAGSASVDLVLVPTGVGSLLQAALTHYRSAGDARVVSVEPTEAACIAPSIDAGEPVTVETGITVMSGLNCGTPSLLAWPLIRDGLDGAMSLDDE
;
A
#
# COMPACT_ATOMS: atom_id res chain seq x y z
N THR A 1 8.73 -19.78 6.15
CA THR A 1 7.72 -19.35 5.17
C THR A 1 7.38 -17.88 5.40
N ILE A 2 7.38 -17.08 4.35
CA ILE A 2 6.90 -15.71 4.39
C ILE A 2 5.39 -15.73 4.13
N VAL A 3 4.65 -14.89 4.85
CA VAL A 3 3.19 -14.82 4.76
C VAL A 3 2.79 -13.36 4.55
N THR A 4 1.84 -13.10 3.65
CA THR A 4 1.25 -11.76 3.47
C THR A 4 -0.15 -11.84 2.87
N ALA A 5 -0.91 -10.75 2.99
CA ALA A 5 -2.12 -10.49 2.23
C ALA A 5 -1.86 -9.42 1.16
N THR A 6 -2.61 -9.45 0.07
CA THR A 6 -2.42 -8.50 -1.03
C THR A 6 -3.58 -8.49 -2.02
N ASP A 7 -3.77 -7.35 -2.67
CA ASP A 7 -4.59 -7.18 -3.86
C ASP A 7 -3.78 -7.24 -5.18
N GLY A 8 -2.43 -7.38 -5.08
CA GLY A 8 -1.59 -7.52 -6.26
C GLY A 8 -0.12 -7.17 -6.07
N ASN A 9 0.25 -5.89 -6.12
CA ASN A 9 1.64 -5.44 -6.23
C ASN A 9 2.53 -5.84 -5.05
N HIS A 10 2.06 -5.62 -3.82
CA HIS A 10 2.81 -5.97 -2.61
C HIS A 10 3.12 -7.47 -2.57
N GLY A 11 2.12 -8.32 -2.75
CA GLY A 11 2.31 -9.77 -2.75
C GLY A 11 3.23 -10.26 -3.85
N ARG A 12 3.15 -9.68 -5.06
CA ARG A 12 4.06 -10.02 -6.15
C ARG A 12 5.50 -9.65 -5.81
N ALA A 13 5.74 -8.48 -5.22
CA ALA A 13 7.07 -8.06 -4.76
C ALA A 13 7.62 -9.00 -3.68
N VAL A 14 6.81 -9.31 -2.65
CA VAL A 14 7.18 -10.27 -1.59
C VAL A 14 7.51 -11.63 -2.17
N ALA A 15 6.70 -12.16 -3.11
CA ALA A 15 6.95 -13.43 -3.77
C ALA A 15 8.28 -13.44 -4.55
N ARG A 16 8.55 -12.38 -5.31
CA ARG A 16 9.79 -12.22 -6.08
C ARG A 16 11.01 -12.22 -5.17
N PHE A 17 11.02 -11.41 -4.12
CA PHE A 17 12.14 -11.33 -3.18
C PHE A 17 12.33 -12.63 -2.41
N ALA A 18 11.26 -13.25 -1.91
CA ALA A 18 11.33 -14.51 -1.21
C ALA A 18 11.93 -15.62 -2.08
N ARG A 19 11.53 -15.71 -3.35
CA ARG A 19 12.12 -16.65 -4.32
C ARG A 19 13.62 -16.41 -4.48
N THR A 20 14.05 -15.15 -4.61
CA THR A 20 15.47 -14.80 -4.74
C THR A 20 16.28 -15.21 -3.51
N LEU A 21 15.66 -15.17 -2.33
CA LEU A 21 16.27 -15.55 -1.06
C LEU A 21 16.09 -17.05 -0.71
N GLY A 22 15.43 -17.82 -1.57
CA GLY A 22 15.18 -19.26 -1.35
C GLY A 22 14.11 -19.57 -0.30
N HIS A 23 13.20 -18.63 -0.04
CA HIS A 23 12.11 -18.81 0.93
C HIS A 23 10.79 -19.17 0.25
N SER A 24 10.01 -20.01 0.93
CA SER A 24 8.61 -20.28 0.55
C SER A 24 7.71 -19.12 0.95
N VAL A 25 6.65 -18.88 0.17
CA VAL A 25 5.67 -17.81 0.39
C VAL A 25 4.26 -18.34 0.32
N SER A 26 3.43 -17.91 1.26
CA SER A 26 1.97 -18.06 1.25
C SER A 26 1.32 -16.69 1.21
N ILE A 27 0.50 -16.45 0.20
CA ILE A 27 -0.16 -15.16 -0.05
C ILE A 27 -1.66 -15.34 0.03
N TYR A 28 -2.31 -14.46 0.78
CA TYR A 28 -3.75 -14.43 0.97
C TYR A 28 -4.32 -13.27 0.15
N THR A 29 -5.33 -13.55 -0.67
CA THR A 29 -6.00 -12.53 -1.49
C THR A 29 -7.48 -12.46 -1.13
N PRO A 30 -8.06 -11.25 -1.05
CA PRO A 30 -9.50 -11.08 -0.86
C PRO A 30 -10.29 -11.47 -2.13
N ASP A 31 -11.61 -11.36 -2.05
CA ASP A 31 -12.47 -11.46 -3.23
C ASP A 31 -12.20 -10.31 -4.21
N GLY A 32 -12.44 -10.56 -5.49
CA GLY A 32 -12.40 -9.53 -6.53
C GLY A 32 -11.01 -9.20 -7.10
N VAL A 33 -9.94 -9.80 -6.60
CA VAL A 33 -8.61 -9.61 -7.19
C VAL A 33 -8.58 -10.18 -8.61
N HIS A 34 -8.12 -9.36 -9.56
CA HIS A 34 -8.14 -9.76 -10.97
C HIS A 34 -7.30 -11.03 -11.21
N PRO A 35 -7.81 -12.02 -11.96
CA PRO A 35 -7.12 -13.30 -12.15
C PRO A 35 -5.69 -13.17 -12.68
N SER A 36 -5.40 -12.15 -13.50
CA SER A 36 -4.04 -11.90 -14.00
C SER A 36 -3.07 -11.47 -12.90
N ALA A 37 -3.53 -10.72 -11.88
CA ALA A 37 -2.72 -10.36 -10.72
C ALA A 37 -2.40 -11.59 -9.86
N VAL A 38 -3.42 -12.43 -9.60
CA VAL A 38 -3.24 -13.71 -8.90
C VAL A 38 -2.25 -14.61 -9.65
N GLN A 39 -2.38 -14.70 -10.97
CA GLN A 39 -1.47 -15.51 -11.79
C GLN A 39 -0.04 -14.95 -11.76
N ALA A 40 0.14 -13.63 -11.85
CA ALA A 40 1.46 -13.00 -11.75
C ALA A 40 2.16 -13.29 -10.42
N ILE A 41 1.40 -13.40 -9.33
CA ILE A 41 1.92 -13.80 -8.02
C ILE A 41 2.32 -15.29 -8.01
N ARG A 42 1.48 -16.17 -8.58
CA ARG A 42 1.78 -17.61 -8.72
C ARG A 42 3.03 -17.87 -9.59
N ASP A 43 3.23 -17.07 -10.63
CA ASP A 43 4.40 -17.16 -11.53
C ASP A 43 5.71 -16.81 -10.80
N GLU A 44 5.64 -16.02 -9.72
CA GLU A 44 6.78 -15.80 -8.83
C GLU A 44 7.05 -16.99 -7.87
N GLY A 45 6.25 -18.05 -7.92
CA GLY A 45 6.42 -19.25 -7.12
C GLY A 45 5.69 -19.25 -5.78
N ALA A 46 4.83 -18.28 -5.53
CA ALA A 46 4.04 -18.20 -4.30
C ALA A 46 2.84 -19.17 -4.32
N ARG A 47 2.48 -19.67 -3.15
CA ARG A 47 1.18 -20.32 -2.92
C ARG A 47 0.15 -19.22 -2.64
N VAL A 48 -0.86 -19.10 -3.48
CA VAL A 48 -1.95 -18.13 -3.31
C VAL A 48 -3.18 -18.84 -2.77
N GLN A 49 -3.77 -18.26 -1.72
CA GLN A 49 -5.02 -18.68 -1.09
C GLN A 49 -6.01 -17.53 -1.18
N GLU A 50 -7.11 -17.75 -1.89
CA GLU A 50 -8.20 -16.80 -1.97
C GLU A 50 -9.04 -16.94 -0.71
N VAL A 51 -9.27 -15.82 -0.01
CA VAL A 51 -10.05 -15.73 1.24
C VAL A 51 -11.30 -14.93 0.91
N GLY A 52 -12.46 -15.47 1.23
CA GLY A 52 -13.72 -14.73 1.03
C GLY A 52 -13.77 -13.43 1.79
N GLY A 53 -14.36 -12.39 1.20
CA GLY A 53 -14.59 -11.08 1.83
C GLY A 53 -13.56 -10.02 1.48
N SER A 54 -13.38 -9.05 2.38
CA SER A 54 -12.60 -7.85 2.18
C SER A 54 -11.07 -8.07 2.29
N TYR A 55 -10.31 -7.03 1.92
CA TYR A 55 -8.87 -6.98 2.16
C TYR A 55 -8.52 -7.22 3.65
N ASP A 56 -9.27 -6.63 4.58
CA ASP A 56 -9.04 -6.81 6.03
C ASP A 56 -9.22 -8.26 6.46
N ASN A 57 -10.15 -9.01 5.82
CA ASN A 57 -10.28 -10.45 6.06
C ASN A 57 -9.04 -11.22 5.62
N ALA A 58 -8.47 -10.86 4.46
CA ALA A 58 -7.24 -11.47 3.96
C ALA A 58 -6.03 -11.13 4.87
N VAL A 59 -5.92 -9.89 5.35
CA VAL A 59 -4.90 -9.46 6.33
C VAL A 59 -5.02 -10.26 7.63
N ALA A 60 -6.23 -10.42 8.17
CA ALA A 60 -6.46 -11.22 9.38
C ALA A 60 -6.08 -12.70 9.18
N ALA A 61 -6.41 -13.27 8.01
CA ALA A 61 -6.04 -14.65 7.67
C ALA A 61 -4.51 -14.82 7.57
N ALA A 62 -3.82 -13.88 6.92
CA ALA A 62 -2.37 -13.87 6.82
C ALA A 62 -1.70 -13.73 8.19
N ALA A 63 -2.16 -12.82 9.03
CA ALA A 63 -1.67 -12.63 10.40
C ALA A 63 -1.86 -13.90 11.25
N SER A 64 -3.02 -14.55 11.15
CA SER A 64 -3.28 -15.83 11.82
C SER A 64 -2.33 -16.92 11.34
N ALA A 65 -2.13 -17.07 10.04
CA ALA A 65 -1.23 -18.07 9.47
C ALA A 65 0.24 -17.84 9.87
N ALA A 66 0.63 -16.59 10.07
CA ALA A 66 1.98 -16.21 10.49
C ALA A 66 2.31 -16.59 11.94
N THR A 67 1.32 -16.96 12.76
CA THR A 67 1.57 -17.47 14.13
C THR A 67 2.21 -18.85 14.15
N ALA A 68 2.21 -19.58 13.04
CA ALA A 68 2.82 -20.90 12.95
C ALA A 68 4.35 -20.82 13.06
N PRO A 69 5.01 -21.82 13.68
CA PRO A 69 6.47 -21.84 13.82
C PRO A 69 7.18 -21.72 12.46
N GLY A 70 8.17 -20.83 12.38
CA GLY A 70 8.95 -20.62 11.17
C GLY A 70 8.22 -19.80 10.08
N HIS A 71 7.12 -19.14 10.43
CA HIS A 71 6.42 -18.19 9.57
C HIS A 71 6.74 -16.75 9.99
N ILE A 72 6.81 -15.86 9.01
CA ILE A 72 7.04 -14.43 9.21
C ILE A 72 6.01 -13.67 8.39
N LEU A 73 5.25 -12.78 9.06
CA LEU A 73 4.34 -11.86 8.38
C LEU A 73 5.15 -10.73 7.74
N VAL A 74 4.88 -10.44 6.47
CA VAL A 74 5.44 -9.29 5.76
C VAL A 74 4.28 -8.53 5.12
N GLN A 75 3.60 -7.72 5.94
CA GLN A 75 2.43 -6.95 5.55
C GLN A 75 2.79 -5.48 5.42
N ASP A 76 2.15 -4.77 4.49
CA ASP A 76 2.37 -3.37 4.16
C ASP A 76 1.47 -2.39 4.93
N THR A 77 0.51 -2.89 5.69
CA THR A 77 -0.29 -2.09 6.63
C THR A 77 0.16 -2.35 8.06
N ALA A 78 0.11 -1.31 8.90
CA ALA A 78 0.53 -1.35 10.29
C ALA A 78 -0.64 -1.27 11.25
N TRP A 79 -0.49 -1.97 12.38
CA TRP A 79 -1.38 -1.89 13.54
C TRP A 79 -0.56 -1.94 14.83
N GLU A 80 -1.19 -1.74 15.98
CA GLU A 80 -0.52 -1.75 17.28
C GLU A 80 0.28 -3.04 17.50
N GLY A 81 1.59 -2.90 17.72
CA GLY A 81 2.55 -4.02 17.88
C GLY A 81 3.10 -4.59 16.58
N TYR A 82 2.67 -4.06 15.41
CA TYR A 82 3.18 -4.47 14.10
C TYR A 82 3.52 -3.25 13.23
N GLU A 83 4.58 -2.52 13.56
CA GLU A 83 5.01 -1.30 12.87
C GLU A 83 6.35 -1.44 12.15
N GLN A 84 7.21 -2.35 12.62
CA GLN A 84 8.61 -2.43 12.14
C GLN A 84 8.70 -2.82 10.66
N ILE A 85 8.03 -3.88 10.25
CA ILE A 85 8.09 -4.35 8.84
C ILE A 85 7.37 -3.38 7.91
N PRO A 86 6.16 -2.87 8.23
CA PRO A 86 5.56 -1.79 7.45
C PRO A 86 6.46 -0.56 7.32
N GLY A 87 7.16 -0.18 8.39
CA GLY A 87 8.15 0.90 8.35
C GLY A 87 9.26 0.67 7.34
N TRP A 88 9.84 -0.52 7.30
CA TRP A 88 10.86 -0.87 6.29
C TRP A 88 10.32 -0.86 4.85
N ILE A 89 9.06 -1.22 4.66
CA ILE A 89 8.40 -1.14 3.35
C ILE A 89 8.25 0.32 2.92
N VAL A 90 7.82 1.19 3.85
CA VAL A 90 7.74 2.63 3.59
C VAL A 90 9.11 3.22 3.26
N ASP A 91 10.15 2.86 4.01
CA ASP A 91 11.54 3.28 3.72
C ASP A 91 11.98 2.83 2.32
N GLY A 92 11.58 1.63 1.90
CA GLY A 92 11.85 1.11 0.56
C GLY A 92 11.23 1.93 -0.57
N TYR A 93 10.07 2.55 -0.35
CA TYR A 93 9.45 3.45 -1.33
C TYR A 93 10.25 4.73 -1.60
N ALA A 94 11.19 5.11 -0.74
CA ALA A 94 12.07 6.26 -0.98
C ALA A 94 12.84 6.14 -2.30
N THR A 95 13.19 4.93 -2.70
CA THR A 95 13.86 4.67 -3.99
C THR A 95 13.00 5.12 -5.18
N LEU A 96 11.69 4.84 -5.15
CA LEU A 96 10.77 5.23 -6.21
C LEU A 96 10.73 6.75 -6.40
N PHE A 97 10.64 7.51 -5.32
CA PHE A 97 10.58 8.97 -5.39
C PHE A 97 11.93 9.59 -5.78
N ALA A 98 13.04 9.04 -5.29
CA ALA A 98 14.38 9.48 -5.70
C ALA A 98 14.61 9.25 -7.20
N GLU A 99 14.23 8.09 -7.73
CA GLU A 99 14.33 7.80 -9.15
C GLU A 99 13.40 8.69 -10.00
N ALA A 100 12.19 8.99 -9.51
CA ALA A 100 11.27 9.90 -10.19
C ALA A 100 11.86 11.31 -10.30
N ASP A 101 12.46 11.82 -9.24
CA ASP A 101 13.12 13.14 -9.22
C ASP A 101 14.33 13.18 -10.16
N GLU A 102 15.19 12.16 -10.15
CA GLU A 102 16.33 12.06 -11.09
C GLU A 102 15.88 12.03 -12.56
N GLN A 103 14.81 11.28 -12.84
CA GLN A 103 14.24 11.23 -14.18
C GLN A 103 13.63 12.57 -14.58
N LEU A 104 12.92 13.25 -13.70
CA LEU A 104 12.35 14.57 -13.94
C LEU A 104 13.44 15.60 -14.24
N ILE A 105 14.52 15.65 -13.45
CA ILE A 105 15.68 16.50 -13.66
C ILE A 105 16.28 16.24 -15.04
N THR A 106 16.45 14.98 -15.41
CA THR A 106 17.00 14.57 -16.70
C THR A 106 16.11 15.01 -17.87
N LEU A 107 14.81 14.75 -17.79
CA LEU A 107 13.83 15.05 -18.84
C LEU A 107 13.66 16.55 -19.07
N THR A 108 13.80 17.35 -18.02
CA THR A 108 13.57 18.79 -18.05
C THR A 108 14.87 19.61 -18.10
N ALA A 109 16.03 18.96 -18.18
CA ALA A 109 17.35 19.59 -18.05
C ALA A 109 17.47 20.49 -16.80
N GLY A 110 16.83 20.07 -15.70
CA GLY A 110 16.82 20.78 -14.43
C GLY A 110 15.92 22.01 -14.37
N SER A 111 15.03 22.20 -15.37
CA SER A 111 14.17 23.39 -15.44
C SER A 111 12.83 23.29 -14.73
N ALA A 112 12.44 22.09 -14.28
CA ALA A 112 11.19 21.86 -13.57
C ALA A 112 11.41 21.38 -12.13
N SER A 113 10.47 21.76 -11.26
CA SER A 113 10.29 21.25 -9.89
C SER A 113 8.96 20.51 -9.82
N VAL A 114 8.79 19.73 -8.76
CA VAL A 114 7.50 19.10 -8.44
C VAL A 114 6.67 20.09 -7.64
N ASP A 115 5.52 20.50 -8.17
CA ASP A 115 4.58 21.39 -7.48
C ASP A 115 3.42 20.62 -6.86
N LEU A 116 3.07 19.46 -7.45
CA LEU A 116 1.94 18.63 -7.03
C LEU A 116 2.27 17.15 -7.23
N VAL A 117 1.99 16.35 -6.23
CA VAL A 117 2.09 14.88 -6.26
C VAL A 117 0.71 14.29 -5.98
N LEU A 118 0.18 13.54 -6.95
CA LEU A 118 -1.04 12.76 -6.79
C LEU A 118 -0.65 11.32 -6.46
N VAL A 119 -1.05 10.83 -5.30
CA VAL A 119 -0.64 9.51 -4.81
C VAL A 119 -1.82 8.57 -4.76
N PRO A 120 -1.81 7.48 -5.57
CA PRO A 120 -2.82 6.44 -5.44
C PRO A 120 -2.73 5.81 -4.04
N THR A 121 -3.84 5.81 -3.33
CA THR A 121 -3.85 5.52 -1.89
C THR A 121 -4.85 4.41 -1.57
N GLY A 122 -4.35 3.31 -0.99
CA GLY A 122 -5.12 2.31 -0.27
C GLY A 122 -4.92 2.54 1.24
N VAL A 123 -4.15 1.69 1.93
CA VAL A 123 -3.85 1.85 3.37
C VAL A 123 -2.98 3.07 3.73
N GLY A 124 -2.38 3.75 2.74
CA GLY A 124 -1.59 4.96 2.94
C GLY A 124 -0.08 4.79 3.07
N SER A 125 0.48 3.58 2.93
CA SER A 125 1.93 3.37 3.07
C SER A 125 2.75 4.07 1.98
N LEU A 126 2.30 4.06 0.73
CA LEU A 126 2.92 4.83 -0.35
C LEU A 126 2.75 6.34 -0.13
N LEU A 127 1.58 6.77 0.34
CA LEU A 127 1.30 8.17 0.67
C LEU A 127 2.21 8.67 1.79
N GLN A 128 2.45 7.85 2.83
CA GLN A 128 3.40 8.15 3.90
C GLN A 128 4.81 8.40 3.35
N ALA A 129 5.28 7.54 2.45
CA ALA A 129 6.60 7.70 1.83
C ALA A 129 6.66 8.97 0.95
N ALA A 130 5.62 9.27 0.18
CA ALA A 130 5.52 10.50 -0.59
C ALA A 130 5.57 11.75 0.29
N LEU A 131 4.79 11.78 1.37
CA LEU A 131 4.79 12.87 2.36
C LEU A 131 6.18 13.05 2.96
N THR A 132 6.83 11.96 3.39
CA THR A 132 8.18 12.01 3.94
C THR A 132 9.17 12.60 2.95
N HIS A 133 9.12 12.17 1.69
CA HIS A 133 10.05 12.62 0.65
C HIS A 133 9.84 14.10 0.27
N TYR A 134 8.63 14.44 -0.15
CA TYR A 134 8.35 15.77 -0.71
C TYR A 134 8.24 16.87 0.34
N ARG A 135 7.86 16.56 1.60
CA ARG A 135 7.89 17.55 2.68
C ARG A 135 9.30 17.84 3.19
N SER A 136 10.24 16.88 3.07
CA SER A 136 11.64 17.12 3.42
C SER A 136 12.41 17.88 2.33
N ALA A 137 11.99 17.75 1.08
CA ALA A 137 12.69 18.31 -0.07
C ALA A 137 12.18 19.69 -0.52
N GLY A 138 10.95 20.11 -0.14
CA GLY A 138 10.36 21.36 -0.60
C GLY A 138 8.89 21.56 -0.26
N ASP A 139 8.21 22.41 -1.05
CA ASP A 139 6.83 22.83 -0.83
C ASP A 139 5.83 22.14 -1.78
N ALA A 140 6.20 21.00 -2.39
CA ALA A 140 5.29 20.25 -3.26
C ALA A 140 4.03 19.84 -2.49
N ARG A 141 2.86 20.07 -3.09
CA ARG A 141 1.59 19.63 -2.53
C ARG A 141 1.43 18.13 -2.74
N VAL A 142 0.94 17.43 -1.72
CA VAL A 142 0.67 15.99 -1.77
C VAL A 142 -0.81 15.74 -1.55
N VAL A 143 -1.44 15.07 -2.51
CA VAL A 143 -2.88 14.77 -2.51
C VAL A 143 -3.08 13.26 -2.63
N SER A 144 -3.89 12.66 -1.76
CA SER A 144 -4.32 11.27 -1.91
C SER A 144 -5.36 11.13 -3.01
N VAL A 145 -5.30 10.02 -3.73
CA VAL A 145 -6.29 9.64 -4.74
C VAL A 145 -6.77 8.23 -4.42
N GLU A 146 -8.05 8.09 -4.10
CA GLU A 146 -8.69 6.86 -3.66
C GLU A 146 -9.85 6.48 -4.59
N PRO A 147 -10.20 5.20 -4.75
CA PRO A 147 -11.48 4.85 -5.34
C PRO A 147 -12.63 5.30 -4.42
N THR A 148 -13.70 5.84 -4.99
CA THR A 148 -14.91 6.24 -4.22
C THR A 148 -15.44 5.09 -3.36
N GLU A 149 -15.35 3.86 -3.88
CA GLU A 149 -15.81 2.65 -3.21
C GLU A 149 -14.96 2.23 -1.98
N ALA A 150 -13.81 2.88 -1.74
CA ALA A 150 -12.92 2.57 -0.62
C ALA A 150 -12.14 3.79 -0.13
N ALA A 151 -12.76 4.98 -0.20
CA ALA A 151 -12.14 6.23 0.23
C ALA A 151 -12.14 6.33 1.76
N CYS A 152 -11.05 5.91 2.42
CA CYS A 152 -10.94 5.94 3.88
C CYS A 152 -10.16 7.15 4.41
N ILE A 153 -9.35 7.83 3.60
CA ILE A 153 -8.50 8.94 4.05
C ILE A 153 -9.33 10.19 4.35
N ALA A 154 -10.22 10.61 3.44
CA ALA A 154 -11.02 11.81 3.66
C ALA A 154 -11.90 11.72 4.94
N PRO A 155 -12.69 10.65 5.18
CA PRO A 155 -13.42 10.47 6.43
C PRO A 155 -12.53 10.46 7.67
N SER A 156 -11.32 9.89 7.57
CA SER A 156 -10.37 9.87 8.68
C SER A 156 -9.84 11.28 9.00
N ILE A 157 -9.56 12.10 7.98
CA ILE A 157 -9.16 13.50 8.18
C ILE A 157 -10.30 14.29 8.84
N ASP A 158 -11.54 14.13 8.38
CA ASP A 158 -12.70 14.80 8.95
C ASP A 158 -12.96 14.39 10.42
N ALA A 159 -12.72 13.11 10.76
CA ALA A 159 -12.87 12.60 12.11
C ALA A 159 -11.67 12.96 13.02
N GLY A 160 -10.50 13.25 12.47
CA GLY A 160 -9.24 13.44 13.22
C GLY A 160 -8.61 12.15 13.73
N GLU A 161 -9.13 10.99 13.32
CA GLU A 161 -8.64 9.66 13.68
C GLU A 161 -8.88 8.66 12.54
N PRO A 162 -8.16 7.51 12.49
CA PRO A 162 -8.40 6.50 11.49
C PRO A 162 -9.84 5.97 11.55
N VAL A 163 -10.54 6.03 10.43
CA VAL A 163 -11.91 5.51 10.28
C VAL A 163 -11.89 4.33 9.33
N THR A 164 -12.58 3.26 9.72
CA THR A 164 -12.83 2.12 8.84
C THR A 164 -14.11 2.37 8.04
N VAL A 165 -14.03 2.29 6.73
CA VAL A 165 -15.18 2.36 5.81
C VAL A 165 -15.53 0.99 5.26
N GLU A 166 -16.78 0.77 4.90
CA GLU A 166 -17.17 -0.38 4.10
C GLU A 166 -16.62 -0.20 2.68
N THR A 167 -16.05 -1.28 2.11
CA THR A 167 -15.50 -1.25 0.76
C THR A 167 -16.45 -1.92 -0.23
N GLY A 168 -16.60 -1.28 -1.40
CA GLY A 168 -17.36 -1.82 -2.52
C GLY A 168 -16.48 -2.58 -3.52
N ILE A 169 -16.91 -2.57 -4.78
CA ILE A 169 -16.17 -3.17 -5.91
C ILE A 169 -15.61 -2.04 -6.76
N THR A 170 -14.32 -2.08 -7.05
CA THR A 170 -13.64 -1.10 -7.90
C THR A 170 -12.64 -1.77 -8.83
N VAL A 171 -12.46 -1.22 -10.04
CA VAL A 171 -11.37 -1.64 -10.96
C VAL A 171 -9.99 -1.32 -10.41
N MET A 172 -9.90 -0.38 -9.47
CA MET A 172 -8.68 -0.01 -8.74
C MET A 172 -8.43 -0.97 -7.56
N SER A 173 -8.48 -2.28 -7.81
CA SER A 173 -8.44 -3.32 -6.77
C SER A 173 -7.27 -3.18 -5.80
N GLY A 174 -6.10 -2.74 -6.27
CA GLY A 174 -4.92 -2.50 -5.40
C GLY A 174 -5.06 -1.31 -4.44
N LEU A 175 -6.16 -0.56 -4.50
CA LEU A 175 -6.48 0.55 -3.60
C LEU A 175 -7.74 0.27 -2.76
N ASN A 176 -8.34 -0.92 -2.90
CA ASN A 176 -9.61 -1.27 -2.25
C ASN A 176 -9.41 -1.62 -0.77
N CYS A 177 -8.99 -0.66 0.03
CA CYS A 177 -8.65 -0.80 1.44
C CYS A 177 -9.54 0.10 2.30
N GLY A 178 -10.18 -0.50 3.31
CA GLY A 178 -11.16 0.21 4.15
C GLY A 178 -10.58 0.98 5.34
N THR A 179 -9.30 0.76 5.69
CA THR A 179 -8.71 1.33 6.92
C THR A 179 -7.31 1.87 6.66
N PRO A 180 -7.01 3.13 7.07
CA PRO A 180 -5.66 3.67 6.99
C PRO A 180 -4.69 2.91 7.90
N SER A 181 -3.45 2.72 7.42
CA SER A 181 -2.36 2.16 8.24
C SER A 181 -2.06 3.07 9.44
N LEU A 182 -1.96 2.47 10.62
CA LEU A 182 -1.68 3.19 11.86
C LEU A 182 -0.36 3.99 11.78
N LEU A 183 0.65 3.42 11.12
CA LEU A 183 1.96 4.07 10.95
C LEU A 183 1.89 5.28 10.00
N ALA A 184 1.04 5.23 8.99
CA ALA A 184 0.88 6.30 8.01
C ALA A 184 0.07 7.48 8.56
N TRP A 185 -0.86 7.20 9.46
CA TRP A 185 -1.86 8.16 9.91
C TRP A 185 -1.31 9.50 10.43
N PRO A 186 -0.30 9.55 11.33
CA PRO A 186 0.20 10.84 11.83
C PRO A 186 0.70 11.76 10.72
N LEU A 187 1.42 11.21 9.73
CA LEU A 187 1.92 11.99 8.60
C LEU A 187 0.82 12.41 7.64
N ILE A 188 -0.18 11.56 7.43
CA ILE A 188 -1.35 11.87 6.61
C ILE A 188 -2.15 13.01 7.26
N ARG A 189 -2.49 12.89 8.54
CA ARG A 189 -3.24 13.91 9.28
C ARG A 189 -2.57 15.28 9.26
N ASP A 190 -1.25 15.31 9.45
CA ASP A 190 -0.51 16.55 9.67
C ASP A 190 0.11 17.12 8.37
N GLY A 191 0.25 16.31 7.33
CA GLY A 191 1.01 16.66 6.13
C GLY A 191 0.25 16.64 4.80
N LEU A 192 -0.96 16.08 4.75
CA LEU A 192 -1.72 15.98 3.51
C LEU A 192 -2.35 17.32 3.11
N ASP A 193 -2.23 17.72 1.85
CA ASP A 193 -2.86 18.96 1.34
C ASP A 193 -4.29 18.76 0.85
N GLY A 194 -4.67 17.55 0.53
CA GLY A 194 -6.02 17.21 0.10
C GLY A 194 -6.21 15.72 -0.12
N ALA A 195 -7.45 15.29 -0.05
CA ALA A 195 -7.88 13.95 -0.39
C ALA A 195 -8.95 14.04 -1.47
N MET A 196 -8.84 13.20 -2.49
CA MET A 196 -9.83 13.11 -3.55
C MET A 196 -10.19 11.65 -3.83
N SER A 197 -11.43 11.42 -4.20
CA SER A 197 -11.89 10.13 -4.66
C SER A 197 -12.25 10.19 -6.14
N LEU A 198 -12.10 9.05 -6.82
CA LEU A 198 -12.43 8.86 -8.22
C LEU A 198 -13.38 7.67 -8.37
N ASP A 199 -14.37 7.85 -9.22
CA ASP A 199 -15.23 6.76 -9.66
C ASP A 199 -14.51 5.91 -10.73
N ASP A 200 -15.00 4.70 -10.95
CA ASP A 200 -14.47 3.75 -11.94
C ASP A 200 -14.79 4.13 -13.41
N GLU A 201 -15.52 5.24 -13.66
CA GLU A 201 -15.99 5.68 -15.00
C GLU A 201 -15.01 6.68 -15.66
#